data_279ce47220867bcc99271c753e4cc4af
#
_entry.id   279ce47220867bcc99271c753e4cc4af
#
_cell.length_a   1.000
_cell.length_b   1.000
_cell.length_c   1.000
_cell.angle_alpha   90.00
_cell.angle_beta   90.00
_cell.angle_gamma   90.00
#
_symmetry.space_group_name_H-M   'P 1'
#
loop_
_entity.id
_entity.type
_entity.pdbx_description
1 polymer ?
#
loop_
_entity_poly.entity_id
_entity_poly.type
_entity_poly.pdbx_seq_one_letter_code
_entity_poly.pdbx_strand_id
1 'polypeptide(L)'
;DGGQTYQETVQALARTLGGIPAPVFIAPGNHDCYGPRSVYAGTAWPDNVHIFSTVAVEGVELPGLNCVVHGAAFTTPQADRSPLMGFAAPRDGRIHLMALHGDVEGKGRYGPIALEDIAASGLTYLALGHIHACSGLQKAGDTYWAYPGCPEGRGFDELGDKGVLV
;
A
#
# COMPACT_ATOMS: atom_id res chain seq x y z
N ASP A 1 -7.78 5.72 -10.81
CA ASP A 1 -9.05 5.99 -10.11
C ASP A 1 -10.10 4.95 -10.50
N GLY A 2 -10.51 4.12 -9.51
CA GLY A 2 -11.36 2.94 -9.75
C GLY A 2 -12.71 3.22 -10.43
N GLY A 3 -13.29 4.40 -10.23
CA GLY A 3 -14.57 4.78 -10.85
C GLY A 3 -14.49 5.19 -12.33
N GLN A 4 -13.28 5.35 -12.88
CA GLN A 4 -13.06 5.78 -14.27
C GLN A 4 -12.09 4.86 -15.02
N THR A 5 -11.69 3.75 -14.41
CA THR A 5 -10.74 2.83 -15.02
C THR A 5 -11.45 1.89 -15.99
N TYR A 6 -10.95 1.83 -17.22
CA TYR A 6 -11.47 0.90 -18.23
C TYR A 6 -11.12 -0.54 -17.85
N GLN A 7 -12.07 -1.45 -18.01
CA GLN A 7 -11.89 -2.87 -17.70
C GLN A 7 -10.69 -3.48 -18.44
N GLU A 8 -10.45 -3.07 -19.68
CA GLU A 8 -9.30 -3.50 -20.48
C GLU A 8 -7.96 -3.12 -19.83
N THR A 9 -7.88 -1.92 -19.24
CA THR A 9 -6.68 -1.46 -18.50
C THR A 9 -6.43 -2.30 -17.26
N VAL A 10 -7.48 -2.62 -16.51
CA VAL A 10 -7.36 -3.47 -15.31
C VAL A 10 -6.94 -4.89 -15.69
N GLN A 11 -7.50 -5.44 -16.76
CA GLN A 11 -7.10 -6.76 -17.27
C GLN A 11 -5.65 -6.77 -17.79
N ALA A 12 -5.21 -5.69 -18.45
CA ALA A 12 -3.82 -5.54 -18.88
C ALA A 12 -2.88 -5.50 -17.67
N LEU A 13 -3.25 -4.72 -16.63
CA LEU A 13 -2.50 -4.69 -15.36
C LEU A 13 -2.41 -6.08 -14.72
N ALA A 14 -3.54 -6.77 -14.59
CA ALA A 14 -3.55 -8.12 -14.00
C ALA A 14 -2.61 -9.08 -14.76
N ARG A 15 -2.65 -9.09 -16.10
CA ARG A 15 -1.73 -9.90 -16.91
C ARG A 15 -0.26 -9.52 -16.67
N THR A 16 0.04 -8.22 -16.61
CA THR A 16 1.40 -7.73 -16.39
C THR A 16 1.92 -8.16 -15.01
N LEU A 17 1.11 -7.98 -13.96
CA LEU A 17 1.47 -8.39 -12.61
C LEU A 17 1.63 -9.91 -12.49
N GLY A 18 0.82 -10.69 -13.21
CA GLY A 18 0.95 -12.15 -13.27
C GLY A 18 2.24 -12.63 -13.91
N GLY A 19 2.87 -11.81 -14.75
CA GLY A 19 4.19 -12.09 -15.33
C GLY A 19 5.38 -11.79 -14.41
N ILE A 20 5.15 -11.17 -13.25
CA ILE A 20 6.21 -10.90 -12.27
C ILE A 20 6.54 -12.18 -11.51
N PRO A 21 7.80 -12.66 -11.50
CA PRO A 21 8.19 -13.89 -10.80
C PRO A 21 8.37 -13.67 -9.28
N ALA A 22 7.44 -12.94 -8.67
CA ALA A 22 7.42 -12.62 -7.24
C ALA A 22 5.98 -12.40 -6.76
N PRO A 23 5.68 -12.58 -5.46
CA PRO A 23 4.41 -12.15 -4.88
C PRO A 23 4.20 -10.65 -5.02
N VAL A 24 3.00 -10.25 -5.41
CA VAL A 24 2.59 -8.85 -5.57
C VAL A 24 1.52 -8.55 -4.54
N PHE A 25 1.65 -7.45 -3.82
CA PHE A 25 0.69 -7.01 -2.81
C PHE A 25 0.10 -5.66 -3.19
N ILE A 26 -1.22 -5.55 -3.13
CA ILE A 26 -1.94 -4.31 -3.46
C ILE A 26 -2.74 -3.86 -2.24
N ALA A 27 -2.47 -2.64 -1.78
CA ALA A 27 -3.26 -1.95 -0.77
C ALA A 27 -4.14 -0.88 -1.45
N PRO A 28 -5.45 -1.12 -1.62
CA PRO A 28 -6.37 -0.14 -2.19
C PRO A 28 -6.37 1.19 -1.41
N GLY A 29 -6.37 2.30 -2.16
CA GLY A 29 -6.35 3.64 -1.61
C GLY A 29 -7.73 4.31 -1.59
N ASN A 30 -7.73 5.62 -1.30
CA ASN A 30 -8.95 6.40 -1.16
C ASN A 30 -9.68 6.65 -2.50
N HIS A 31 -8.97 6.64 -3.63
CA HIS A 31 -9.57 6.84 -4.97
C HIS A 31 -10.07 5.53 -5.61
N ASP A 32 -9.62 4.40 -5.13
CA ASP A 32 -9.93 3.06 -5.65
C ASP A 32 -10.27 2.08 -4.53
N CYS A 33 -10.94 2.57 -3.48
CA CYS A 33 -11.23 1.80 -2.28
C CYS A 33 -11.90 0.46 -2.59
N TYR A 34 -11.54 -0.57 -1.80
CA TYR A 34 -12.07 -1.91 -1.96
C TYR A 34 -13.57 -1.97 -1.63
N GLY A 35 -14.34 -2.62 -2.47
CA GLY A 35 -15.76 -2.84 -2.27
C GLY A 35 -16.34 -3.76 -3.33
N PRO A 36 -17.61 -4.18 -3.19
CA PRO A 36 -18.23 -5.14 -4.10
C PRO A 36 -18.26 -4.72 -5.59
N ARG A 37 -18.14 -3.42 -5.84
CA ARG A 37 -18.12 -2.85 -7.19
C ARG A 37 -16.76 -2.27 -7.57
N SER A 38 -15.73 -2.49 -6.76
CA SER A 38 -14.38 -2.04 -7.07
C SER A 38 -13.79 -2.87 -8.21
N VAL A 39 -12.83 -2.31 -8.91
CA VAL A 39 -12.05 -3.02 -9.94
C VAL A 39 -11.36 -4.27 -9.37
N TYR A 40 -11.06 -4.27 -8.08
CA TYR A 40 -10.41 -5.38 -7.41
C TYR A 40 -11.34 -6.59 -7.26
N ALA A 41 -12.59 -6.37 -6.82
CA ALA A 41 -13.55 -7.46 -6.60
C ALA A 41 -14.09 -8.05 -7.91
N GLY A 42 -14.12 -7.24 -8.98
CA GLY A 42 -14.66 -7.64 -10.30
C GLY A 42 -13.63 -8.27 -11.24
N THR A 43 -12.36 -8.36 -10.85
CA THR A 43 -11.28 -8.84 -11.72
C THR A 43 -10.72 -10.17 -11.22
N ALA A 44 -10.49 -11.12 -12.13
CA ALA A 44 -9.73 -12.33 -11.84
C ALA A 44 -8.24 -11.99 -11.81
N TRP A 45 -7.69 -11.92 -10.60
CA TRP A 45 -6.27 -11.66 -10.39
C TRP A 45 -5.46 -12.94 -10.46
N PRO A 46 -4.20 -12.89 -10.94
CA PRO A 46 -3.27 -14.03 -10.91
C PRO A 46 -2.95 -14.49 -9.48
N ASP A 47 -2.58 -15.75 -9.32
CA ASP A 47 -2.32 -16.38 -8.01
C ASP A 47 -1.19 -15.72 -7.21
N ASN A 48 -0.25 -15.06 -7.90
CA ASN A 48 0.83 -14.30 -7.26
C ASN A 48 0.42 -12.91 -6.79
N VAL A 49 -0.81 -12.46 -7.06
CA VAL A 49 -1.31 -11.13 -6.69
C VAL A 49 -2.26 -11.23 -5.51
N HIS A 50 -1.87 -10.66 -4.39
CA HIS A 50 -2.70 -10.54 -3.19
C HIS A 50 -3.22 -9.11 -3.04
N ILE A 51 -4.54 -8.97 -2.86
CA ILE A 51 -5.19 -7.68 -2.66
C ILE A 51 -5.76 -7.64 -1.25
N PHE A 52 -5.28 -6.69 -0.46
CA PHE A 52 -5.87 -6.42 0.85
C PHE A 52 -7.28 -5.90 0.67
N SER A 53 -8.23 -6.42 1.45
CA SER A 53 -9.65 -6.20 1.18
C SER A 53 -10.44 -5.64 2.37
N THR A 54 -9.80 -5.51 3.52
CA THR A 54 -10.43 -5.03 4.77
C THR A 54 -9.66 -3.85 5.38
N VAL A 55 -10.34 -3.09 6.24
CA VAL A 55 -9.70 -2.02 7.04
C VAL A 55 -8.81 -2.56 8.15
N ALA A 56 -9.01 -3.81 8.56
CA ALA A 56 -8.15 -4.47 9.55
C ALA A 56 -6.84 -4.89 8.89
N VAL A 57 -5.73 -4.73 9.62
CA VAL A 57 -4.45 -5.25 9.15
C VAL A 57 -4.51 -6.77 9.11
N GLU A 58 -4.21 -7.34 7.96
CA GLU A 58 -3.96 -8.76 7.78
C GLU A 58 -2.48 -9.01 7.44
N GLY A 59 -2.00 -10.23 7.65
CA GLY A 59 -0.63 -10.63 7.36
C GLY A 59 -0.60 -11.84 6.45
N VAL A 60 0.20 -11.76 5.39
CA VAL A 60 0.44 -12.86 4.44
C VAL A 60 1.86 -13.39 4.65
N GLU A 61 1.96 -14.65 5.01
CA GLU A 61 3.26 -15.29 5.25
C GLU A 61 3.94 -15.69 3.94
N LEU A 62 5.23 -15.43 3.85
CA LEU A 62 6.12 -15.87 2.78
C LEU A 62 7.21 -16.78 3.37
N PRO A 63 6.91 -18.05 3.67
CA PRO A 63 7.82 -18.92 4.42
C PRO A 63 9.19 -19.08 3.75
N GLY A 64 9.23 -19.13 2.42
CA GLY A 64 10.48 -19.24 1.66
C GLY A 64 11.41 -18.03 1.79
N LEU A 65 10.90 -16.88 2.27
CA LEU A 65 11.65 -15.65 2.48
C LEU A 65 11.79 -15.28 3.96
N ASN A 66 11.27 -16.11 4.87
CA ASN A 66 11.16 -15.77 6.30
C ASN A 66 10.56 -14.38 6.53
N CYS A 67 9.48 -14.08 5.82
CA CYS A 67 8.88 -12.75 5.75
C CYS A 67 7.36 -12.82 5.91
N VAL A 68 6.78 -11.77 6.49
CA VAL A 68 5.34 -11.52 6.54
C VAL A 68 5.08 -10.16 5.92
N VAL A 69 4.16 -10.11 4.95
CA VAL A 69 3.69 -8.86 4.37
C VAL A 69 2.33 -8.52 4.96
N HIS A 70 2.27 -7.44 5.69
CA HIS A 70 1.05 -6.90 6.27
C HIS A 70 0.42 -5.89 5.33
N GLY A 71 -0.87 -5.66 5.49
CA GLY A 71 -1.56 -4.60 4.77
C GLY A 71 -3.00 -4.46 5.17
N ALA A 72 -3.61 -3.38 4.69
CA ALA A 72 -5.02 -3.09 4.85
C ALA A 72 -5.50 -2.26 3.65
N ALA A 73 -6.81 -2.20 3.46
CA ALA A 73 -7.44 -1.47 2.36
C ALA A 73 -8.25 -0.28 2.87
N PHE A 74 -8.31 0.78 2.09
CA PHE A 74 -9.44 1.68 2.16
C PHE A 74 -10.69 0.97 1.63
N THR A 75 -11.77 1.00 2.39
CA THR A 75 -13.09 0.48 1.99
C THR A 75 -14.11 1.59 1.76
N THR A 76 -13.70 2.82 2.06
CA THR A 76 -14.44 4.06 1.79
C THR A 76 -13.44 5.12 1.33
N PRO A 77 -13.88 6.18 0.61
CA PRO A 77 -12.98 7.25 0.15
C PRO A 77 -12.31 8.05 1.26
N GLN A 78 -12.71 7.86 2.50
CA GLN A 78 -12.15 8.54 3.67
C GLN A 78 -11.92 7.56 4.81
N ALA A 79 -10.85 7.79 5.58
CA ALA A 79 -10.51 7.05 6.78
C ALA A 79 -9.94 8.02 7.82
N ASP A 80 -10.66 8.23 8.92
CA ASP A 80 -10.25 9.16 9.98
C ASP A 80 -9.08 8.63 10.82
N ARG A 81 -8.74 7.36 10.66
CA ARG A 81 -7.64 6.68 11.38
C ARG A 81 -6.86 5.77 10.45
N SER A 82 -5.56 5.67 10.67
CA SER A 82 -4.73 4.69 10.00
C SER A 82 -4.86 3.31 10.65
N PRO A 83 -4.87 2.23 9.86
CA PRO A 83 -4.74 0.86 10.38
C PRO A 83 -3.41 0.62 11.13
N LEU A 84 -2.40 1.47 10.91
CA LEU A 84 -1.12 1.38 11.60
C LEU A 84 -1.21 1.78 13.08
N MET A 85 -2.21 2.60 13.43
CA MET A 85 -2.38 3.07 14.81
C MET A 85 -2.57 1.90 15.78
N GLY A 86 -1.61 1.74 16.70
CA GLY A 86 -1.58 0.66 17.67
C GLY A 86 -1.17 -0.71 17.11
N PHE A 87 -0.78 -0.79 15.84
CA PHE A 87 -0.21 -2.00 15.27
C PHE A 87 1.23 -2.22 15.78
N ALA A 88 1.54 -3.47 16.10
CA ALA A 88 2.90 -3.90 16.40
C ALA A 88 3.16 -5.28 15.80
N ALA A 89 4.16 -5.38 14.96
CA ALA A 89 4.59 -6.64 14.38
C ALA A 89 5.16 -7.58 15.46
N PRO A 90 4.93 -8.89 15.38
CA PRO A 90 5.53 -9.86 16.30
C PRO A 90 7.07 -9.78 16.30
N ARG A 91 7.68 -9.95 17.47
CA ARG A 91 9.15 -10.06 17.60
C ARG A 91 9.57 -11.52 17.48
N ASP A 92 9.40 -12.10 16.32
CA ASP A 92 9.56 -13.54 16.05
C ASP A 92 10.78 -13.87 15.16
N GLY A 93 11.62 -12.87 14.87
CA GLY A 93 12.82 -13.01 14.05
C GLY A 93 12.55 -13.03 12.53
N ARG A 94 11.31 -12.82 12.11
CA ARG A 94 10.95 -12.68 10.69
C ARG A 94 11.10 -11.23 10.23
N ILE A 95 11.19 -11.05 8.92
CA ILE A 95 11.08 -9.74 8.27
C ILE A 95 9.60 -9.37 8.20
N HIS A 96 9.23 -8.22 8.75
CA HIS A 96 7.88 -7.70 8.68
C HIS A 96 7.84 -6.47 7.77
N LEU A 97 7.11 -6.59 6.67
CA LEU A 97 6.85 -5.52 5.71
C LEU A 97 5.38 -5.12 5.80
N MET A 98 5.04 -3.89 5.41
CA MET A 98 3.65 -3.47 5.33
C MET A 98 3.43 -2.60 4.10
N ALA A 99 2.29 -2.81 3.41
CA ALA A 99 1.78 -1.95 2.36
C ALA A 99 0.52 -1.24 2.85
N LEU A 100 0.53 0.08 2.89
CA LEU A 100 -0.60 0.91 3.28
C LEU A 100 -0.78 2.12 2.36
N HIS A 101 -1.99 2.64 2.37
CA HIS A 101 -2.32 3.95 1.84
C HIS A 101 -2.61 4.89 3.01
N GLY A 102 -2.03 6.09 3.05
CA GLY A 102 -2.25 7.04 4.14
C GLY A 102 -1.31 8.24 4.10
N ASP A 103 -1.60 9.22 4.93
CA ASP A 103 -0.93 10.53 4.96
C ASP A 103 -0.08 10.66 6.24
N VAL A 104 1.24 10.57 6.09
CA VAL A 104 2.18 10.74 7.21
C VAL A 104 2.19 12.19 7.64
N GLU A 105 1.97 12.42 8.97
CA GLU A 105 1.81 13.73 9.58
C GLU A 105 0.64 14.55 9.01
N GLY A 106 -0.22 13.91 8.21
CA GLY A 106 -1.43 14.52 7.69
C GLY A 106 -2.47 14.79 8.77
N LYS A 107 -3.22 15.88 8.58
CA LYS A 107 -4.35 16.26 9.47
C LYS A 107 -5.71 15.98 8.83
N GLY A 108 -5.68 15.31 7.69
CA GLY A 108 -6.87 15.04 6.88
C GLY A 108 -7.58 13.74 7.26
N ARG A 109 -8.52 13.36 6.39
CA ARG A 109 -9.35 12.15 6.52
C ARG A 109 -8.91 11.05 5.55
N TYR A 110 -7.59 10.92 5.34
CA TYR A 110 -7.02 9.96 4.41
C TYR A 110 -6.01 9.02 5.09
N GLY A 111 -6.45 8.43 6.23
CA GLY A 111 -5.62 7.52 7.00
C GLY A 111 -4.38 8.20 7.59
N PRO A 112 -4.55 9.22 8.44
CA PRO A 112 -3.41 9.94 9.01
C PRO A 112 -2.50 8.98 9.81
N ILE A 113 -1.20 9.06 9.54
CA ILE A 113 -0.17 8.19 10.13
C ILE A 113 0.77 9.08 10.95
N ALA A 114 0.88 8.84 12.25
CA ALA A 114 1.86 9.50 13.09
C ALA A 114 3.24 8.83 12.97
N LEU A 115 4.32 9.60 13.05
CA LEU A 115 5.69 9.06 13.05
C LEU A 115 5.93 8.13 14.25
N GLU A 116 5.27 8.39 15.36
CA GLU A 116 5.31 7.54 16.56
C GLU A 116 4.71 6.16 16.31
N ASP A 117 3.62 6.07 15.52
CA ASP A 117 3.02 4.79 15.14
C ASP A 117 3.97 3.99 14.23
N ILE A 118 4.65 4.67 13.30
CA ILE A 118 5.68 4.03 12.47
C ILE A 118 6.82 3.51 13.36
N ALA A 119 7.34 4.34 14.26
CA ALA A 119 8.44 3.96 15.15
C ALA A 119 8.07 2.79 16.07
N ALA A 120 6.82 2.70 16.51
CA ALA A 120 6.33 1.66 17.40
C ALA A 120 5.94 0.36 16.69
N SER A 121 5.77 0.40 15.36
CA SER A 121 5.19 -0.71 14.57
C SER A 121 6.03 -1.99 14.56
N GLY A 122 7.35 -1.91 14.79
CA GLY A 122 8.25 -3.06 14.69
C GLY A 122 8.43 -3.60 13.26
N LEU A 123 8.00 -2.84 12.25
CA LEU A 123 8.19 -3.19 10.84
C LEU A 123 9.65 -2.97 10.41
N THR A 124 10.11 -3.78 9.48
CA THR A 124 11.37 -3.53 8.77
C THR A 124 11.18 -2.42 7.75
N TYR A 125 10.07 -2.46 7.01
CA TYR A 125 9.75 -1.46 5.99
C TYR A 125 8.25 -1.25 5.84
N LEU A 126 7.83 0.01 5.68
CA LEU A 126 6.48 0.44 5.39
C LEU A 126 6.43 1.11 4.01
N ALA A 127 5.81 0.44 3.05
CA ALA A 127 5.53 0.96 1.72
C ALA A 127 4.24 1.76 1.74
N LEU A 128 4.30 3.03 1.35
CA LEU A 128 3.17 3.95 1.43
C LEU A 128 2.72 4.44 0.05
N GLY A 129 1.40 4.49 -0.15
CA GLY A 129 0.74 5.24 -1.20
C GLY A 129 0.01 6.46 -0.64
N HIS A 130 -0.48 7.33 -1.47
CA HIS A 130 -1.23 8.57 -1.26
C HIS A 130 -0.49 9.81 -1.75
N ILE A 131 0.75 10.01 -1.35
CA ILE A 131 1.55 11.18 -1.74
C ILE A 131 2.19 10.91 -3.10
N HIS A 132 1.94 11.79 -4.07
CA HIS A 132 2.40 11.65 -5.46
C HIS A 132 3.84 12.11 -5.68
N ALA A 133 4.48 12.66 -4.66
CA ALA A 133 5.90 12.98 -4.66
C ALA A 133 6.71 11.89 -3.99
N CYS A 134 7.87 11.55 -4.55
CA CYS A 134 8.81 10.62 -3.92
C CYS A 134 9.37 11.26 -2.64
N SER A 135 9.25 10.57 -1.51
CA SER A 135 9.80 11.04 -0.23
C SER A 135 11.28 10.72 -0.06
N GLY A 136 11.84 9.89 -0.93
CA GLY A 136 13.06 9.16 -0.61
C GLY A 136 12.84 8.18 0.56
N LEU A 137 13.90 7.44 0.91
CA LEU A 137 13.85 6.54 2.06
C LEU A 137 13.92 7.34 3.36
N GLN A 138 12.93 7.17 4.20
CA GLN A 138 12.79 7.81 5.51
C GLN A 138 12.93 6.77 6.63
N LYS A 139 13.12 7.22 7.87
CA LYS A 139 13.20 6.36 9.05
C LYS A 139 12.46 6.97 10.24
N ALA A 140 11.72 6.13 10.96
CA ALA A 140 11.12 6.47 12.24
C ALA A 140 11.35 5.30 13.22
N GLY A 141 12.04 5.54 14.33
CA GLY A 141 12.55 4.46 15.19
C GLY A 141 13.48 3.54 14.37
N ASP A 142 13.18 2.25 14.35
CA ASP A 142 13.92 1.25 13.56
C ASP A 142 13.23 0.91 12.23
N THR A 143 12.05 1.46 11.97
CA THR A 143 11.28 1.21 10.75
C THR A 143 11.68 2.17 9.63
N TYR A 144 12.02 1.64 8.46
CA TYR A 144 12.15 2.41 7.24
C TYR A 144 10.79 2.57 6.56
N TRP A 145 10.57 3.71 5.92
CA TRP A 145 9.34 3.94 5.16
C TRP A 145 9.58 4.87 3.97
N ALA A 146 8.72 4.78 2.97
CA ALA A 146 8.78 5.70 1.83
C ALA A 146 7.46 5.78 1.06
N TYR A 147 7.24 6.94 0.43
CA TYR A 147 6.35 7.12 -0.71
C TYR A 147 7.18 7.02 -1.99
N PRO A 148 6.85 6.14 -2.93
CA PRO A 148 7.51 6.14 -4.24
C PRO A 148 7.09 7.33 -5.11
N GLY A 149 6.00 7.99 -4.77
CA GLY A 149 5.30 8.92 -5.64
C GLY A 149 4.40 8.20 -6.64
N CYS A 150 4.13 8.82 -7.76
CA CYS A 150 3.42 8.22 -8.88
C CYS A 150 4.40 7.82 -10.00
N PRO A 151 4.14 6.73 -10.73
CA PRO A 151 5.03 6.26 -11.81
C PRO A 151 5.01 7.20 -13.03
N GLU A 152 3.95 7.99 -13.19
CA GLU A 152 3.73 8.94 -14.28
C GLU A 152 3.01 10.17 -13.77
N GLY A 153 3.48 11.37 -14.14
CA GLY A 153 2.76 12.62 -13.87
C GLY A 153 1.59 12.80 -14.83
N ARG A 154 0.42 13.13 -14.30
CA ARG A 154 -0.82 13.28 -15.06
C ARG A 154 -1.30 14.73 -15.15
N GLY A 155 -0.63 15.66 -14.47
CA GLY A 155 -0.99 17.07 -14.44
C GLY A 155 0.23 17.99 -14.28
N PHE A 156 0.04 19.29 -14.51
CA PHE A 156 1.08 20.31 -14.36
C PHE A 156 1.48 20.55 -12.90
N ASP A 157 0.74 20.02 -11.96
CA ASP A 157 0.99 20.02 -10.51
C ASP A 157 1.83 18.83 -10.06
N GLU A 158 1.99 17.81 -10.92
CA GLU A 158 2.79 16.62 -10.65
C GLU A 158 4.17 16.70 -11.31
N LEU A 159 4.93 17.74 -10.98
CA LEU A 159 6.28 17.96 -11.50
C LEU A 159 7.31 17.08 -10.78
N GLY A 160 8.53 17.02 -11.34
CA GLY A 160 9.66 16.29 -10.78
C GLY A 160 9.79 14.85 -11.28
N ASP A 161 10.78 14.14 -10.75
CA ASP A 161 11.09 12.76 -11.13
C ASP A 161 9.94 11.82 -10.77
N LYS A 162 9.63 10.90 -11.69
CA LYS A 162 8.60 9.87 -11.55
C LYS A 162 9.24 8.49 -11.62
N GLY A 163 8.64 7.53 -10.94
CA GLY A 163 9.17 6.19 -10.94
C GLY A 163 8.67 5.32 -9.79
N VAL A 164 9.51 4.37 -9.45
CA VAL A 164 9.27 3.40 -8.36
C VAL A 164 10.49 3.31 -7.46
N LEU A 165 10.32 2.81 -6.26
CA LEU A 165 11.44 2.47 -5.37
C LEU A 165 11.75 0.98 -5.52
N VAL A 166 13.04 0.66 -5.68
CA VAL A 166 13.57 -0.70 -5.78
C VAL A 166 14.60 -0.92 -4.68
#